data_91e6304c24b58eb9352b6f77b2abdc46
#
_entry.id   91e6304c24b58eb9352b6f77b2abdc46
#
_cell.length_a   1.000
_cell.length_b   1.000
_cell.length_c   1.000
_cell.angle_alpha   90.00
_cell.angle_beta   90.00
_cell.angle_gamma   90.00
#
_symmetry.space_group_name_H-M   'P 1'
#
loop_
_entity.id
_entity.type
_entity.pdbx_description
1 polymer ?
#
loop_
_entity_poly.entity_id
_entity_poly.type
_entity_poly.pdbx_seq_one_letter_code
_entity_poly.pdbx_strand_id
1 'polypeptide(L)'
;MEGEIFDQIRALHDRGILFCPASGRQYTSLRKLFAPVADCCIFLCENGGVIYKDELCIAKNPMPRALAEEIAEDLWSRSDGQGEVMLSGQNTAYLMERGLGMLDRIKFIGNNYQVIQDPSEIPEDIVKVSVYLHEGVAAYADRFVPRWEQANCAVAGPYWIDTTLANKGIGVTSICRILGIDLTDVMAFGDNYNDVSMLDIVGHPY
;
A
#
# COMPACT_ATOMS: atom_id res chain seq x y z
N MET A 1 -17.00 -9.31 1.85
CA MET A 1 -16.60 -10.61 1.24
C MET A 1 -17.60 -11.66 1.68
N GLU A 2 -17.89 -12.61 0.83
CA GLU A 2 -18.83 -13.70 1.14
C GLU A 2 -18.17 -14.73 2.06
N GLY A 3 -18.98 -15.37 2.94
CA GLY A 3 -18.43 -16.33 3.94
C GLY A 3 -17.66 -17.48 3.31
N GLU A 4 -18.06 -17.93 2.13
CA GLU A 4 -17.40 -19.01 1.38
C GLU A 4 -15.90 -18.75 1.09
N ILE A 5 -15.51 -17.49 0.83
CA ILE A 5 -14.09 -17.13 0.61
C ILE A 5 -13.28 -17.37 1.89
N PHE A 6 -13.83 -17.04 3.05
CA PHE A 6 -13.14 -17.27 4.32
C PHE A 6 -12.98 -18.76 4.64
N ASP A 7 -13.99 -19.58 4.31
CA ASP A 7 -13.90 -21.04 4.47
C ASP A 7 -12.82 -21.62 3.55
N GLN A 8 -12.69 -21.11 2.32
CA GLN A 8 -11.62 -21.52 1.40
C GLN A 8 -10.24 -21.13 1.94
N ILE A 9 -10.07 -19.91 2.49
CA ILE A 9 -8.78 -19.48 3.08
C ILE A 9 -8.40 -20.38 4.25
N ARG A 10 -9.34 -20.75 5.13
CA ARG A 10 -9.08 -21.71 6.22
C ARG A 10 -8.68 -23.08 5.68
N ALA A 11 -9.39 -23.58 4.68
CA ALA A 11 -9.07 -24.86 4.06
C ALA A 11 -7.68 -24.89 3.40
N LEU A 12 -7.22 -23.77 2.83
CA LEU A 12 -5.86 -23.61 2.34
C LEU A 12 -4.85 -23.64 3.49
N HIS A 13 -5.11 -22.89 4.55
CA HIS A 13 -4.26 -22.82 5.74
C HIS A 13 -4.09 -24.20 6.40
N ASP A 14 -5.18 -24.98 6.55
CA ASP A 14 -5.16 -26.34 7.09
C ASP A 14 -4.31 -27.31 6.26
N ARG A 15 -4.07 -26.98 4.99
CA ARG A 15 -3.21 -27.72 4.07
C ARG A 15 -1.76 -27.18 4.01
N GLY A 16 -1.43 -26.22 4.88
CA GLY A 16 -0.12 -25.60 4.94
C GLY A 16 0.13 -24.55 3.83
N ILE A 17 -0.93 -24.07 3.15
CA ILE A 17 -0.85 -23.04 2.12
C ILE A 17 -1.14 -21.67 2.76
N LEU A 18 -0.18 -20.76 2.66
CA LEU A 18 -0.33 -19.40 3.17
C LEU A 18 -1.11 -18.53 2.19
N PHE A 19 -2.12 -17.83 2.69
CA PHE A 19 -2.87 -16.84 1.93
C PHE A 19 -2.35 -15.43 2.23
N CYS A 20 -2.11 -14.66 1.17
CA CYS A 20 -1.57 -13.29 1.28
C CYS A 20 -2.44 -12.28 0.54
N PRO A 21 -3.31 -11.53 1.24
CA PRO A 21 -3.91 -10.34 0.66
C PRO A 21 -2.83 -9.30 0.33
N ALA A 22 -2.66 -8.96 -0.97
CA ALA A 22 -1.69 -8.00 -1.46
C ALA A 22 -2.38 -6.74 -1.97
N SER A 23 -2.20 -5.61 -1.29
CA SER A 23 -2.96 -4.38 -1.53
C SER A 23 -2.15 -3.10 -1.30
N GLY A 24 -2.60 -2.01 -1.96
CA GLY A 24 -2.16 -0.64 -1.62
C GLY A 24 -2.78 -0.09 -0.33
N ARG A 25 -3.65 -0.85 0.34
CA ARG A 25 -4.30 -0.44 1.60
C ARG A 25 -3.33 -0.52 2.78
N GLN A 26 -3.61 0.32 3.79
CA GLN A 26 -2.99 0.24 5.11
C GLN A 26 -3.39 -1.08 5.80
N TYR A 27 -2.50 -1.61 6.64
CA TYR A 27 -2.71 -2.87 7.37
C TYR A 27 -4.03 -2.91 8.15
N THR A 28 -4.32 -1.87 8.96
CA THR A 28 -5.56 -1.81 9.76
C THR A 28 -6.81 -1.94 8.88
N SER A 29 -6.84 -1.27 7.76
CA SER A 29 -7.94 -1.32 6.79
C SER A 29 -8.03 -2.67 6.10
N LEU A 30 -6.89 -3.23 5.65
CA LEU A 30 -6.85 -4.52 4.97
C LEU A 30 -7.22 -5.66 5.92
N ARG A 31 -6.67 -5.67 7.14
CA ARG A 31 -6.96 -6.69 8.16
C ARG A 31 -8.45 -6.75 8.53
N LYS A 32 -9.15 -5.61 8.58
CA LYS A 32 -10.60 -5.57 8.83
C LYS A 32 -11.39 -6.34 7.79
N LEU A 33 -10.98 -6.31 6.53
CA LEU A 33 -11.66 -7.04 5.45
C LEU A 33 -11.52 -8.56 5.60
N PHE A 34 -10.42 -9.02 6.21
CA PHE A 34 -10.11 -10.43 6.43
C PHE A 34 -10.24 -10.83 7.91
N ALA A 35 -10.94 -10.02 8.73
CA ALA A 35 -11.04 -10.27 10.18
C ALA A 35 -11.39 -11.71 10.57
N PRO A 36 -12.32 -12.43 9.88
CA PRO A 36 -12.67 -13.82 10.24
C PRO A 36 -11.52 -14.83 10.05
N VAL A 37 -10.50 -14.49 9.25
CA VAL A 37 -9.39 -15.38 8.86
C VAL A 37 -8.02 -14.70 8.96
N ALA A 38 -7.93 -13.61 9.73
CA ALA A 38 -6.70 -12.84 9.84
C ALA A 38 -5.53 -13.65 10.42
N ASP A 39 -5.82 -14.62 11.23
CA ASP A 39 -4.90 -15.60 11.79
C ASP A 39 -4.30 -16.57 10.74
N CYS A 40 -4.97 -16.73 9.60
CA CYS A 40 -4.53 -17.57 8.47
C CYS A 40 -3.76 -16.79 7.40
N CYS A 41 -3.61 -15.47 7.55
CA CYS A 41 -3.10 -14.59 6.50
C CYS A 41 -1.74 -13.98 6.84
N ILE A 42 -0.97 -13.74 5.78
CA ILE A 42 0.13 -12.78 5.79
C ILE A 42 -0.29 -11.57 4.95
N PHE A 43 -0.12 -10.35 5.44
CA PHE A 43 -0.66 -9.16 4.80
C PHE A 43 0.45 -8.36 4.11
N LEU A 44 0.37 -8.21 2.79
CA LEU A 44 1.20 -7.30 2.03
C LEU A 44 0.44 -5.99 1.82
N CYS A 45 0.91 -4.95 2.50
CA CYS A 45 0.23 -3.65 2.59
C CYS A 45 1.04 -2.54 1.93
N GLU A 46 0.41 -1.39 1.66
CA GLU A 46 1.04 -0.20 1.08
C GLU A 46 1.82 -0.53 -0.20
N ASN A 47 1.24 -1.38 -1.09
CA ASN A 47 1.89 -1.85 -2.32
C ASN A 47 3.25 -2.56 -2.10
N GLY A 48 3.43 -3.25 -0.97
CA GLY A 48 4.70 -3.88 -0.60
C GLY A 48 5.59 -3.04 0.31
N GLY A 49 5.11 -1.87 0.72
CA GLY A 49 5.78 -0.98 1.67
C GLY A 49 5.93 -1.61 3.05
N VAL A 50 4.95 -2.40 3.49
CA VAL A 50 4.97 -3.11 4.77
C VAL A 50 4.33 -4.49 4.67
N ILE A 51 4.85 -5.44 5.45
CA ILE A 51 4.36 -6.81 5.53
C ILE A 51 4.08 -7.17 6.99
N TYR A 52 2.89 -7.69 7.22
CA TYR A 52 2.45 -8.12 8.55
C TYR A 52 2.14 -9.60 8.58
N LYS A 53 2.58 -10.27 9.65
CA LYS A 53 2.17 -11.62 10.03
C LYS A 53 1.96 -11.67 11.55
N ASP A 54 0.90 -12.32 11.99
CA ASP A 54 0.56 -12.46 13.41
C ASP A 54 0.61 -11.11 14.17
N GLU A 55 0.05 -10.05 13.55
CA GLU A 55 0.01 -8.67 14.04
C GLU A 55 1.40 -7.96 14.14
N LEU A 56 2.47 -8.64 13.77
CA LEU A 56 3.81 -8.09 13.78
C LEU A 56 4.20 -7.61 12.37
N CYS A 57 4.80 -6.44 12.28
CA CYS A 57 5.47 -5.99 11.06
C CYS A 57 6.77 -6.78 10.90
N ILE A 58 6.80 -7.69 9.93
CA ILE A 58 7.95 -8.59 9.70
C ILE A 58 8.91 -8.06 8.63
N ALA A 59 8.46 -7.12 7.81
CA ALA A 59 9.30 -6.41 6.84
C ALA A 59 8.70 -5.05 6.49
N LYS A 60 9.56 -4.11 6.13
CA LYS A 60 9.19 -2.81 5.57
C LYS A 60 10.21 -2.35 4.54
N ASN A 61 9.74 -1.58 3.57
CA ASN A 61 10.54 -0.97 2.50
C ASN A 61 10.33 0.55 2.56
N PRO A 62 11.05 1.25 3.46
CA PRO A 62 10.88 2.68 3.64
C PRO A 62 11.56 3.47 2.52
N MET A 63 11.10 4.70 2.34
CA MET A 63 11.81 5.69 1.54
C MET A 63 12.58 6.66 2.45
N PRO A 64 13.69 7.24 1.98
CA PRO A 64 14.36 8.31 2.70
C PRO A 64 13.39 9.45 3.01
N ARG A 65 13.39 9.96 4.23
CA ARG A 65 12.49 11.04 4.67
C ARG A 65 12.55 12.25 3.76
N ALA A 66 13.76 12.72 3.42
CA ALA A 66 13.94 13.87 2.54
C ALA A 66 13.30 13.66 1.16
N LEU A 67 13.35 12.43 0.61
CA LEU A 67 12.69 12.10 -0.65
C LEU A 67 11.16 12.11 -0.49
N ALA A 68 10.64 11.57 0.62
CA ALA A 68 9.20 11.59 0.88
C ALA A 68 8.65 13.02 1.00
N GLU A 69 9.39 13.89 1.68
CA GLU A 69 9.05 15.31 1.82
C GLU A 69 9.11 16.05 0.48
N GLU A 70 10.15 15.79 -0.33
CA GLU A 70 10.28 16.36 -1.68
C GLU A 70 9.10 15.94 -2.58
N ILE A 71 8.76 14.66 -2.58
CA ILE A 71 7.62 14.13 -3.33
C ILE A 71 6.32 14.78 -2.83
N ALA A 72 6.10 14.84 -1.54
CA ALA A 72 4.89 15.42 -0.95
C ALA A 72 4.69 16.88 -1.35
N GLU A 73 5.76 17.67 -1.29
CA GLU A 73 5.73 19.08 -1.69
C GLU A 73 5.50 19.27 -3.20
N ASP A 74 6.15 18.43 -4.03
CA ASP A 74 5.98 18.48 -5.48
C ASP A 74 4.55 18.09 -5.91
N LEU A 75 4.00 17.00 -5.34
CA LEU A 75 2.62 16.58 -5.60
C LEU A 75 1.61 17.64 -5.18
N TRP A 76 1.81 18.26 -4.04
CA TRP A 76 0.94 19.32 -3.56
C TRP A 76 1.03 20.58 -4.43
N SER A 77 2.24 21.11 -4.66
CA SER A 77 2.44 22.36 -5.39
C SER A 77 1.96 22.30 -6.83
N ARG A 78 2.06 21.11 -7.45
CA ARG A 78 1.65 20.88 -8.87
C ARG A 78 0.20 20.39 -9.01
N SER A 79 -0.53 20.23 -7.95
CA SER A 79 -1.94 19.84 -8.00
C SER A 79 -2.88 21.02 -8.18
N ASP A 80 -2.36 22.24 -8.39
CA ASP A 80 -3.14 23.45 -8.59
C ASP A 80 -4.18 23.70 -7.47
N GLY A 81 -3.85 23.29 -6.23
CA GLY A 81 -4.73 23.37 -5.05
C GLY A 81 -5.82 22.31 -5.00
N GLN A 82 -5.86 21.34 -5.93
CA GLN A 82 -6.84 20.26 -6.00
C GLN A 82 -6.37 18.98 -5.30
N GLY A 83 -5.09 18.90 -4.96
CA GLY A 83 -4.48 17.73 -4.36
C GLY A 83 -4.37 17.82 -2.85
N GLU A 84 -4.68 16.73 -2.18
CA GLU A 84 -4.46 16.55 -0.76
C GLU A 84 -3.45 15.44 -0.53
N VAL A 85 -2.35 15.77 0.13
CA VAL A 85 -1.21 14.86 0.29
C VAL A 85 -1.25 14.15 1.63
N MET A 86 -0.96 12.86 1.60
CA MET A 86 -0.86 11.97 2.74
C MET A 86 0.48 11.25 2.73
N LEU A 87 1.15 11.20 3.89
CA LEU A 87 2.32 10.37 4.10
C LEU A 87 1.92 9.11 4.87
N SER A 88 2.26 7.96 4.36
CA SER A 88 1.97 6.68 5.02
C SER A 88 3.21 6.18 5.74
N GLY A 89 3.07 5.95 7.04
CA GLY A 89 4.02 5.22 7.85
C GLY A 89 3.73 3.71 7.84
N GLN A 90 4.26 3.00 8.82
CA GLN A 90 4.07 1.55 8.92
C GLN A 90 2.60 1.15 9.04
N ASN A 91 1.82 1.85 9.86
CA ASN A 91 0.38 1.62 10.04
C ASN A 91 -0.38 2.91 10.43
N THR A 92 0.12 4.06 10.03
CA THR A 92 -0.50 5.36 10.30
C THR A 92 -0.44 6.22 9.05
N ALA A 93 -1.56 6.83 8.70
CA ALA A 93 -1.64 7.87 7.67
C ALA A 93 -1.44 9.24 8.34
N TYR A 94 -0.47 9.99 7.90
CA TYR A 94 -0.14 11.32 8.42
C TYR A 94 -0.69 12.38 7.47
N LEU A 95 -1.55 13.23 8.00
CA LEU A 95 -2.23 14.29 7.27
C LEU A 95 -1.79 15.65 7.81
N MET A 96 -1.33 16.52 6.93
CA MET A 96 -1.13 17.92 7.25
C MET A 96 -2.44 18.72 7.05
N GLU A 97 -2.50 19.96 7.49
CA GLU A 97 -3.70 20.83 7.35
C GLU A 97 -4.22 20.85 5.90
N ARG A 98 -3.32 20.88 4.93
CA ARG A 98 -3.59 20.81 3.49
C ARG A 98 -4.04 19.43 2.96
N GLY A 99 -4.22 18.45 3.82
CA GLY A 99 -4.72 17.10 3.53
C GLY A 99 -6.00 16.76 4.30
N LEU A 100 -6.58 17.72 5.02
CA LEU A 100 -7.73 17.46 5.89
C LEU A 100 -9.05 17.27 5.13
N GLY A 101 -9.16 17.73 3.90
CA GLY A 101 -10.37 17.51 3.10
C GLY A 101 -10.61 16.03 2.75
N MET A 102 -9.55 15.19 2.77
CA MET A 102 -9.71 13.73 2.60
C MET A 102 -10.02 12.98 3.91
N LEU A 103 -10.09 13.67 5.07
CA LEU A 103 -10.17 13.03 6.38
C LEU A 103 -11.37 12.08 6.53
N ASP A 104 -12.55 12.49 6.03
CA ASP A 104 -13.75 11.64 6.11
C ASP A 104 -13.59 10.37 5.28
N ARG A 105 -12.88 10.43 4.16
CA ARG A 105 -12.55 9.28 3.35
C ARG A 105 -11.58 8.33 4.08
N ILE A 106 -10.55 8.87 4.72
CA ILE A 106 -9.59 8.09 5.54
C ILE A 106 -10.30 7.35 6.67
N LYS A 107 -11.23 8.03 7.36
CA LYS A 107 -12.08 7.41 8.38
C LYS A 107 -12.98 6.32 7.80
N PHE A 108 -13.63 6.59 6.66
CA PHE A 108 -14.52 5.65 6.00
C PHE A 108 -13.82 4.35 5.59
N ILE A 109 -12.61 4.43 5.02
CA ILE A 109 -11.83 3.24 4.66
C ILE A 109 -11.21 2.53 5.87
N GLY A 110 -11.25 3.16 7.05
CA GLY A 110 -10.84 2.57 8.31
C GLY A 110 -9.34 2.53 8.55
N ASN A 111 -8.60 3.50 7.99
CA ASN A 111 -7.19 3.68 8.29
C ASN A 111 -6.99 4.27 9.70
N ASN A 112 -5.88 3.90 10.34
CA ASN A 112 -5.33 4.73 11.41
C ASN A 112 -4.80 6.01 10.80
N TYR A 113 -4.95 7.13 11.50
CA TYR A 113 -4.43 8.42 11.03
C TYR A 113 -3.99 9.31 12.19
N GLN A 114 -3.10 10.24 11.88
CA GLN A 114 -2.70 11.33 12.76
C GLN A 114 -2.63 12.62 11.95
N VAL A 115 -3.14 13.70 12.54
CA VAL A 115 -2.96 15.05 11.98
C VAL A 115 -1.69 15.62 12.57
N ILE A 116 -0.83 16.16 11.70
CA ILE A 116 0.46 16.76 12.04
C ILE A 116 0.57 18.16 11.44
N GLN A 117 1.43 18.98 11.98
CA GLN A 117 1.73 20.31 11.43
C GLN A 117 2.91 20.25 10.45
N ASP A 118 3.89 19.41 10.76
CA ASP A 118 5.14 19.26 9.98
C ASP A 118 5.54 17.80 9.84
N PRO A 119 6.11 17.36 8.69
CA PRO A 119 6.56 15.99 8.50
C PRO A 119 7.60 15.51 9.52
N SER A 120 8.36 16.42 10.15
CA SER A 120 9.32 16.05 11.21
C SER A 120 8.67 15.44 12.46
N GLU A 121 7.36 15.67 12.66
CA GLU A 121 6.60 15.05 13.75
C GLU A 121 6.34 13.55 13.54
N ILE A 122 6.56 13.00 12.32
CA ILE A 122 6.36 11.57 12.03
C ILE A 122 7.43 10.76 12.76
N PRO A 123 7.05 9.90 13.73
CA PRO A 123 8.02 9.19 14.58
C PRO A 123 8.58 7.91 13.95
N GLU A 124 8.13 7.56 12.75
CA GLU A 124 8.43 6.30 12.09
C GLU A 124 8.92 6.51 10.65
N ASP A 125 9.31 5.42 9.99
CA ASP A 125 9.70 5.45 8.58
C ASP A 125 8.48 5.68 7.68
N ILE A 126 8.64 6.50 6.65
CA ILE A 126 7.64 6.72 5.62
C ILE A 126 7.80 5.64 4.53
N VAL A 127 6.72 5.00 4.14
CA VAL A 127 6.72 3.92 3.13
C VAL A 127 6.02 4.29 1.84
N LYS A 128 5.15 5.32 1.88
CA LYS A 128 4.41 5.78 0.71
C LYS A 128 4.01 7.25 0.86
N VAL A 129 3.97 7.96 -0.25
CA VAL A 129 3.36 9.29 -0.38
C VAL A 129 2.20 9.18 -1.36
N SER A 130 1.02 9.64 -0.98
CA SER A 130 -0.17 9.61 -1.81
C SER A 130 -0.73 11.01 -2.01
N VAL A 131 -1.29 11.28 -3.19
CA VAL A 131 -2.12 12.46 -3.40
C VAL A 131 -3.54 12.03 -3.79
N TYR A 132 -4.51 12.60 -3.10
CA TYR A 132 -5.93 12.51 -3.43
C TYR A 132 -6.33 13.73 -4.26
N LEU A 133 -6.97 13.52 -5.39
CA LEU A 133 -7.34 14.54 -6.36
C LEU A 133 -8.86 14.58 -6.49
N HIS A 134 -9.49 15.63 -5.99
CA HIS A 134 -10.96 15.74 -5.94
C HIS A 134 -11.65 15.64 -7.30
N GLU A 135 -11.00 16.15 -8.35
CA GLU A 135 -11.50 16.11 -9.74
C GLU A 135 -11.06 14.86 -10.51
N GLY A 136 -10.35 13.94 -9.84
CA GLY A 136 -9.82 12.71 -10.43
C GLY A 136 -8.40 12.87 -10.98
N VAL A 137 -7.78 11.72 -11.27
CA VAL A 137 -6.36 11.63 -11.63
C VAL A 137 -6.05 12.00 -13.08
N ALA A 138 -7.06 11.98 -13.97
CA ALA A 138 -6.84 12.10 -15.43
C ALA A 138 -6.12 13.39 -15.86
N ALA A 139 -6.35 14.51 -15.17
CA ALA A 139 -5.70 15.78 -15.46
C ALA A 139 -4.26 15.89 -14.92
N TYR A 140 -3.84 14.95 -14.05
CA TYR A 140 -2.60 15.05 -13.29
C TYR A 140 -1.64 13.88 -13.51
N ALA A 141 -2.13 12.73 -13.97
CA ALA A 141 -1.32 11.52 -14.15
C ALA A 141 -0.09 11.77 -15.02
N ASP A 142 -0.26 12.47 -16.15
CA ASP A 142 0.83 12.80 -17.09
C ASP A 142 1.86 13.78 -16.48
N ARG A 143 1.49 14.51 -15.43
CA ARG A 143 2.41 15.42 -14.71
C ARG A 143 3.23 14.70 -13.66
N PHE A 144 2.61 13.76 -12.92
CA PHE A 144 3.20 13.14 -11.73
C PHE A 144 3.89 11.81 -12.05
N VAL A 145 3.24 10.93 -12.82
CA VAL A 145 3.75 9.58 -13.05
C VAL A 145 5.12 9.56 -13.70
N PRO A 146 5.39 10.27 -14.83
CA PRO A 146 6.72 10.25 -15.43
C PRO A 146 7.78 10.95 -14.58
N ARG A 147 7.37 11.95 -13.79
CA ARG A 147 8.29 12.72 -12.96
C ARG A 147 8.88 11.90 -11.82
N TRP A 148 8.08 11.02 -11.24
CA TRP A 148 8.46 10.17 -10.10
C TRP A 148 8.50 8.68 -10.46
N GLU A 149 8.77 8.37 -11.74
CA GLU A 149 8.88 6.99 -12.23
C GLU A 149 9.89 6.17 -11.42
N GLN A 150 11.05 6.76 -11.07
CA GLN A 150 12.08 6.10 -10.26
C GLN A 150 11.62 5.78 -8.82
N ALA A 151 10.52 6.38 -8.38
CA ALA A 151 9.88 6.09 -7.10
C ALA A 151 8.52 5.37 -7.30
N ASN A 152 8.38 4.61 -8.37
CA ASN A 152 7.17 3.84 -8.73
C ASN A 152 5.87 4.65 -8.58
N CYS A 153 5.90 5.92 -9.00
CA CYS A 153 4.69 6.75 -9.01
C CYS A 153 3.68 6.16 -9.99
N ALA A 154 2.48 5.90 -9.53
CA ALA A 154 1.45 5.25 -10.33
C ALA A 154 0.04 5.68 -9.92
N VAL A 155 -0.89 5.61 -10.88
CA VAL A 155 -2.32 5.75 -10.61
C VAL A 155 -2.79 4.56 -9.77
N ALA A 156 -3.37 4.85 -8.61
CA ALA A 156 -3.87 3.86 -7.65
C ALA A 156 -5.41 3.83 -7.55
N GLY A 157 -6.08 4.37 -8.55
CA GLY A 157 -7.53 4.44 -8.65
C GLY A 157 -7.99 5.76 -9.27
N PRO A 158 -9.30 6.02 -9.34
CA PRO A 158 -9.83 7.18 -10.07
C PRO A 158 -9.46 8.54 -9.45
N TYR A 159 -9.06 8.56 -8.17
CA TYR A 159 -8.75 9.78 -7.40
C TYR A 159 -7.38 9.75 -6.73
N TRP A 160 -6.61 8.65 -6.84
CA TRP A 160 -5.37 8.48 -6.11
C TRP A 160 -4.18 8.28 -7.03
N ILE A 161 -3.08 8.94 -6.69
CA ILE A 161 -1.75 8.63 -7.20
C ILE A 161 -0.88 8.31 -6.01
N ASP A 162 -0.24 7.14 -6.05
CA ASP A 162 0.66 6.64 -5.03
C ASP A 162 2.10 6.70 -5.52
N THR A 163 3.03 7.05 -4.63
CA THR A 163 4.47 7.05 -4.89
C THR A 163 5.17 6.30 -3.76
N THR A 164 5.92 5.25 -4.09
CA THR A 164 6.60 4.38 -3.11
C THR A 164 7.84 3.75 -3.74
N LEU A 165 8.88 3.48 -2.96
CA LEU A 165 10.05 2.71 -3.42
C LEU A 165 9.80 1.19 -3.43
N ALA A 166 8.63 0.76 -2.96
CA ALA A 166 8.19 -0.63 -2.99
C ALA A 166 7.27 -0.91 -4.19
N ASN A 167 7.05 -2.19 -4.46
CA ASN A 167 5.99 -2.70 -5.30
C ASN A 167 5.59 -4.09 -4.80
N LYS A 168 4.50 -4.65 -5.33
CA LYS A 168 4.01 -5.96 -4.87
C LYS A 168 5.02 -7.09 -5.11
N GLY A 169 5.83 -7.02 -6.17
CA GLY A 169 6.91 -7.99 -6.44
C GLY A 169 8.01 -7.96 -5.37
N ILE A 170 8.47 -6.77 -4.98
CA ILE A 170 9.42 -6.60 -3.86
C ILE A 170 8.82 -7.18 -2.57
N GLY A 171 7.53 -6.91 -2.31
CA GLY A 171 6.83 -7.44 -1.15
C GLY A 171 6.76 -8.97 -1.14
N VAL A 172 6.35 -9.59 -2.24
CA VAL A 172 6.30 -11.06 -2.40
C VAL A 172 7.68 -11.67 -2.24
N THR A 173 8.71 -11.09 -2.87
CA THR A 173 10.10 -11.55 -2.72
C THR A 173 10.55 -11.50 -1.25
N SER A 174 10.19 -10.45 -0.53
CA SER A 174 10.51 -10.31 0.89
C SER A 174 9.82 -11.38 1.74
N ILE A 175 8.53 -11.67 1.49
CA ILE A 175 7.79 -12.74 2.15
C ILE A 175 8.48 -14.08 1.92
N CYS A 176 8.75 -14.41 0.65
CA CYS A 176 9.37 -15.66 0.25
C CYS A 176 10.73 -15.86 0.93
N ARG A 177 11.57 -14.83 0.93
CA ARG A 177 12.87 -14.87 1.60
C ARG A 177 12.78 -15.10 3.09
N ILE A 178 11.83 -14.44 3.79
CA ILE A 178 11.65 -14.55 5.24
C ILE A 178 11.14 -15.94 5.62
N LEU A 179 10.24 -16.51 4.81
CA LEU A 179 9.60 -17.79 5.09
C LEU A 179 10.33 -18.99 4.48
N GLY A 180 11.38 -18.77 3.67
CA GLY A 180 12.10 -19.85 2.99
C GLY A 180 11.27 -20.52 1.89
N ILE A 181 10.40 -19.78 1.21
CA ILE A 181 9.54 -20.25 0.12
C ILE A 181 10.20 -19.89 -1.22
N ASP A 182 10.23 -20.81 -2.17
CA ASP A 182 10.68 -20.51 -3.54
C ASP A 182 9.58 -19.73 -4.29
N LEU A 183 9.96 -18.74 -5.10
CA LEU A 183 9.01 -17.99 -5.93
C LEU A 183 8.28 -18.90 -6.94
N THR A 184 8.90 -20.03 -7.35
CA THR A 184 8.25 -21.03 -8.20
C THR A 184 7.08 -21.75 -7.55
N ASP A 185 7.00 -21.74 -6.21
CA ASP A 185 5.91 -22.33 -5.42
C ASP A 185 4.80 -21.31 -5.11
N VAL A 186 4.93 -20.09 -5.61
CA VAL A 186 3.96 -19.01 -5.36
C VAL A 186 2.97 -18.91 -6.52
N MET A 187 1.69 -18.86 -6.15
CA MET A 187 0.59 -18.52 -7.05
C MET A 187 0.10 -17.10 -6.73
N ALA A 188 -0.09 -16.28 -7.75
CA ALA A 188 -0.60 -14.91 -7.60
C ALA A 188 -1.72 -14.62 -8.60
N PHE A 189 -2.69 -13.83 -8.14
CA PHE A 189 -3.80 -13.31 -8.95
C PHE A 189 -3.76 -11.78 -8.92
N GLY A 190 -3.96 -11.16 -10.09
CA GLY A 190 -3.95 -9.71 -10.21
C GLY A 190 -4.86 -9.22 -11.34
N ASP A 191 -5.45 -8.04 -11.18
CA ASP A 191 -6.35 -7.42 -12.15
C ASP A 191 -5.95 -5.98 -12.51
N ASN A 192 -4.83 -5.49 -11.95
CA ASN A 192 -4.43 -4.10 -12.13
C ASN A 192 -2.92 -3.97 -12.39
N TYR A 193 -2.50 -2.82 -12.91
CA TYR A 193 -1.09 -2.53 -13.25
C TYR A 193 -0.12 -2.66 -12.08
N ASN A 194 -0.54 -2.37 -10.84
CA ASN A 194 0.30 -2.55 -9.66
C ASN A 194 0.54 -4.02 -9.27
N ASP A 195 -0.17 -4.97 -9.92
CA ASP A 195 0.00 -6.41 -9.73
C ASP A 195 1.07 -7.00 -10.66
N VAL A 196 1.35 -6.36 -11.80
CA VAL A 196 2.31 -6.85 -12.81
C VAL A 196 3.64 -7.23 -12.16
N SER A 197 4.17 -6.38 -11.28
CA SER A 197 5.45 -6.63 -10.63
C SER A 197 5.52 -7.92 -9.80
N MET A 198 4.40 -8.41 -9.25
CA MET A 198 4.36 -9.71 -8.58
C MET A 198 4.08 -10.86 -9.55
N LEU A 199 3.23 -10.62 -10.57
CA LEU A 199 2.91 -11.64 -11.58
C LEU A 199 4.14 -12.03 -12.41
N ASP A 200 5.06 -11.07 -12.66
CA ASP A 200 6.28 -11.32 -13.45
C ASP A 200 7.30 -12.23 -12.76
N ILE A 201 7.21 -12.41 -11.43
CA ILE A 201 8.25 -13.10 -10.65
C ILE A 201 7.81 -14.42 -10.03
N VAL A 202 6.50 -14.69 -9.97
CA VAL A 202 5.97 -15.90 -9.33
C VAL A 202 5.89 -17.08 -10.33
N GLY A 203 5.91 -18.30 -9.81
CA GLY A 203 5.82 -19.51 -10.65
C GLY A 203 4.45 -19.71 -11.31
N HIS A 204 3.37 -19.20 -10.68
CA HIS A 204 1.99 -19.40 -11.15
C HIS A 204 1.21 -18.09 -11.19
N PRO A 205 1.43 -17.21 -12.20
CA PRO A 205 0.68 -15.96 -12.37
C PRO A 205 -0.68 -16.19 -13.06
N TYR A 206 -1.72 -15.44 -12.62
CA TYR A 206 -3.07 -15.47 -13.19
C TYR A 206 -3.69 -14.08 -13.27
#